data_43123966c840e34b129133215027a23d
#
_entry.id   43123966c840e34b129133215027a23d
#
_cell.length_a   1.000
_cell.length_b   1.000
_cell.length_c   1.000
_cell.angle_alpha   90.00
_cell.angle_beta   90.00
_cell.angle_gamma   90.00
#
_symmetry.space_group_name_H-M   'P 1'
#
loop_
_entity.id
_entity.type
_entity.pdbx_description
1 polymer ?
#
loop_
_entity_poly.entity_id
_entity_poly.type
_entity_poly.pdbx_seq_one_letter_code
_entity_poly.pdbx_strand_id
1 'polypeptide(L)'
;VHLFFAGMLCMCFLLPTALALLQGRSETHLDKKFWLEVFVPTVQLSYFFYQPYGVGLTITGLFALLVGCWTKKKAVRFLSVTLLLLLCLPMLLYLLNGFQYLDGKAYIPLLPLAILVYGFFFQSLQTKQIPWNTILALFVLLLASGFFFAWNMLHGAKCWIFLGLILVETILFLCLLQPWRTPKMPNNWKRILWLVCSMQLVYSFLLNVTDDTLLKKSTMQQYQNADIDTLWKQVTEQDDSWYRVYNATQPYATANQTQQGTCFLSTVYASVQNKTYSNFYYHQLFNETSIRNNAAVDAVKNLAYHIWMGDKYRLDFKGKTLFGYEPKYTSGDYCVYENQYALPIGYATDRWISMDTFQQHNEAEQVLDLLSGIVLPEQVADTEMKQPKSLQTISEQEIESVLQTIEQEFPVTRNGDTLLISTEQPMTKTISLPKSCTGKLLLLSME
;
A
#
# COMPACT_ATOMS: atom_id res chain seq x y z
N VAL A 1 -28.67 21.92 14.82
CA VAL A 1 -28.16 23.06 14.05
C VAL A 1 -26.63 23.00 14.02
N HIS A 2 -25.91 22.96 15.14
CA HIS A 2 -24.44 22.98 15.17
C HIS A 2 -23.80 21.78 14.46
N LEU A 3 -24.34 20.56 14.63
CA LEU A 3 -23.88 19.35 13.93
C LEU A 3 -24.08 19.46 12.40
N PHE A 4 -25.15 20.09 11.96
CA PHE A 4 -25.41 20.32 10.54
C PHE A 4 -24.40 21.27 9.93
N PHE A 5 -24.12 22.41 10.58
CA PHE A 5 -23.09 23.34 10.11
C PHE A 5 -21.67 22.74 10.16
N ALA A 6 -21.34 21.99 11.21
CA ALA A 6 -20.08 21.25 11.26
C ALA A 6 -19.97 20.25 10.10
N GLY A 7 -21.05 19.52 9.81
CA GLY A 7 -21.11 18.63 8.66
C GLY A 7 -20.91 19.36 7.32
N MET A 8 -21.57 20.51 7.12
CA MET A 8 -21.37 21.30 5.91
C MET A 8 -19.94 21.81 5.75
N LEU A 9 -19.31 22.28 6.81
CA LEU A 9 -17.90 22.69 6.78
C LEU A 9 -16.97 21.52 6.44
N CYS A 10 -17.25 20.35 7.01
CA CYS A 10 -16.49 19.14 6.68
C CYS A 10 -16.68 18.70 5.21
N MET A 11 -17.83 18.97 4.59
CA MET A 11 -18.09 18.57 3.19
C MET A 11 -17.16 19.24 2.21
N CYS A 12 -16.63 20.44 2.50
CA CYS A 12 -15.63 21.10 1.66
C CYS A 12 -14.36 20.24 1.48
N PHE A 13 -14.03 19.39 2.46
CA PHE A 13 -12.91 18.48 2.42
C PHE A 13 -13.34 17.04 2.08
N LEU A 14 -14.47 16.60 2.61
CA LEU A 14 -14.94 15.22 2.43
C LEU A 14 -15.43 14.95 1.01
N LEU A 15 -16.12 15.92 0.37
CA LEU A 15 -16.67 15.71 -0.97
C LEU A 15 -15.58 15.54 -2.04
N PRO A 16 -14.57 16.44 -2.16
CA PRO A 16 -13.46 16.21 -3.09
C PRO A 16 -12.71 14.91 -2.83
N THR A 17 -12.49 14.58 -1.55
CA THR A 17 -11.83 13.32 -1.17
C THR A 17 -12.67 12.11 -1.58
N ALA A 18 -13.97 12.13 -1.32
CA ALA A 18 -14.88 11.06 -1.71
C ALA A 18 -14.94 10.89 -3.23
N LEU A 19 -15.02 11.99 -3.98
CA LEU A 19 -14.99 11.95 -5.45
C LEU A 19 -13.67 11.41 -5.98
N ALA A 20 -12.54 11.81 -5.41
CA ALA A 20 -11.23 11.29 -5.77
C ALA A 20 -11.11 9.77 -5.46
N LEU A 21 -11.64 9.32 -4.32
CA LEU A 21 -11.68 7.92 -3.95
C LEU A 21 -12.57 7.09 -4.88
N LEU A 22 -13.70 7.63 -5.32
CA LEU A 22 -14.60 6.95 -6.25
C LEU A 22 -14.00 6.81 -7.66
N GLN A 23 -13.15 7.77 -8.06
CA GLN A 23 -12.54 7.77 -9.39
C GLN A 23 -11.24 6.98 -9.48
N GLY A 24 -10.58 6.71 -8.37
CA GLY A 24 -9.16 6.47 -8.40
C GLY A 24 -8.61 5.29 -7.62
N ARG A 25 -9.36 4.22 -7.36
CA ARG A 25 -8.76 2.99 -6.86
C ARG A 25 -8.80 1.89 -7.89
N SER A 26 -7.65 1.18 -8.01
CA SER A 26 -7.54 -0.05 -8.79
C SER A 26 -8.65 -1.01 -8.37
N GLU A 27 -9.27 -1.63 -9.35
CA GLU A 27 -10.29 -2.66 -9.16
C GLU A 27 -9.69 -3.77 -8.29
N THR A 28 -10.12 -3.85 -7.04
CA THR A 28 -9.94 -5.06 -6.26
C THR A 28 -10.77 -6.14 -6.95
N HIS A 29 -10.14 -7.23 -7.35
CA HIS A 29 -10.87 -8.39 -7.85
C HIS A 29 -11.85 -8.85 -6.78
N LEU A 30 -13.11 -8.46 -6.93
CA LEU A 30 -14.21 -8.78 -6.03
C LEU A 30 -14.67 -10.20 -6.34
N ASP A 31 -13.91 -11.20 -5.88
CA ASP A 31 -14.26 -12.60 -6.02
C ASP A 31 -15.33 -13.03 -5.01
N LYS A 32 -15.88 -14.22 -5.19
CA LYS A 32 -16.90 -14.77 -4.27
C LYS A 32 -16.37 -14.90 -2.84
N LYS A 33 -15.08 -15.15 -2.66
CA LYS A 33 -14.44 -15.29 -1.37
C LYS A 33 -14.42 -13.96 -0.62
N PHE A 34 -14.11 -12.88 -1.30
CA PHE A 34 -14.15 -11.53 -0.72
C PHE A 34 -15.55 -11.19 -0.20
N TRP A 35 -16.61 -11.46 -0.99
CA TRP A 35 -17.97 -11.18 -0.55
C TRP A 35 -18.40 -12.03 0.65
N LEU A 36 -17.96 -13.28 0.73
CA LEU A 36 -18.16 -14.09 1.93
C LEU A 36 -17.46 -13.46 3.15
N GLU A 37 -16.25 -13.00 3.01
CA GLU A 37 -15.51 -12.30 4.09
C GLU A 37 -16.22 -11.01 4.53
N VAL A 38 -16.85 -10.27 3.62
CA VAL A 38 -17.62 -9.06 3.94
C VAL A 38 -18.90 -9.35 4.72
N PHE A 39 -19.67 -10.35 4.29
CA PHE A 39 -21.02 -10.57 4.82
C PHE A 39 -21.08 -11.54 5.99
N VAL A 40 -20.09 -12.41 6.17
CA VAL A 40 -20.09 -13.37 7.27
C VAL A 40 -19.60 -12.68 8.56
N PRO A 41 -20.44 -12.61 9.60
CA PRO A 41 -19.99 -12.08 10.89
C PRO A 41 -18.85 -12.92 11.44
N THR A 42 -17.74 -12.27 11.73
CA THR A 42 -16.53 -12.95 12.23
C THR A 42 -15.97 -12.21 13.44
N VAL A 43 -15.69 -12.96 14.50
CA VAL A 43 -14.99 -12.42 15.66
C VAL A 43 -13.50 -12.54 15.40
N GLN A 44 -12.94 -11.50 14.80
CA GLN A 44 -11.50 -11.45 14.55
C GLN A 44 -10.78 -10.95 15.82
N LEU A 45 -10.33 -11.87 16.65
CA LEU A 45 -9.63 -11.55 17.91
C LEU A 45 -8.40 -10.63 17.71
N SER A 46 -7.77 -10.71 16.55
CA SER A 46 -6.67 -9.80 16.17
C SER A 46 -7.09 -8.33 16.19
N TYR A 47 -8.27 -7.98 15.72
CA TYR A 47 -8.76 -6.60 15.77
C TYR A 47 -9.01 -6.11 17.20
N PHE A 48 -9.37 -7.00 18.09
CA PHE A 48 -9.58 -6.66 19.49
C PHE A 48 -8.27 -6.49 20.23
N PHE A 49 -7.38 -7.46 20.13
CA PHE A 49 -6.16 -7.53 20.95
C PHE A 49 -4.97 -6.87 20.27
N TYR A 50 -4.52 -7.41 19.16
CA TYR A 50 -3.36 -6.89 18.48
C TYR A 50 -3.41 -7.10 16.97
N GLN A 51 -3.46 -5.99 16.29
CA GLN A 51 -3.18 -5.83 14.87
C GLN A 51 -2.71 -4.39 14.67
N PRO A 52 -1.81 -4.07 13.74
CA PRO A 52 -1.32 -2.71 13.51
C PRO A 52 -2.42 -1.65 13.31
N TYR A 53 -3.57 -2.07 12.81
CA TYR A 53 -4.76 -1.23 12.59
C TYR A 53 -5.96 -1.64 13.43
N GLY A 54 -5.77 -2.50 14.43
CA GLY A 54 -6.83 -2.89 15.36
C GLY A 54 -7.08 -1.86 16.45
N VAL A 55 -8.04 -2.16 17.31
CA VAL A 55 -8.37 -1.30 18.46
C VAL A 55 -7.31 -1.41 19.57
N GLY A 56 -6.56 -2.51 19.58
CA GLY A 56 -5.50 -2.74 20.57
C GLY A 56 -6.00 -2.78 21.99
N LEU A 57 -7.18 -3.36 22.22
CA LEU A 57 -7.74 -3.51 23.56
C LEU A 57 -6.98 -4.59 24.31
N THR A 58 -6.72 -4.35 25.56
CA THR A 58 -6.33 -5.39 26.50
C THR A 58 -7.57 -6.19 26.94
N ILE A 59 -7.36 -7.25 27.72
CA ILE A 59 -8.47 -8.02 28.30
C ILE A 59 -9.40 -7.14 29.09
N THR A 60 -8.88 -6.21 29.89
CA THR A 60 -9.69 -5.26 30.66
C THR A 60 -10.49 -4.32 29.75
N GLY A 61 -9.92 -3.90 28.63
CA GLY A 61 -10.63 -3.05 27.66
C GLY A 61 -11.79 -3.77 26.98
N LEU A 62 -11.57 -5.00 26.52
CA LEU A 62 -12.63 -5.82 25.95
C LEU A 62 -13.70 -6.17 26.99
N PHE A 63 -13.29 -6.44 28.22
CA PHE A 63 -14.20 -6.63 29.33
C PHE A 63 -15.09 -5.39 29.56
N ALA A 64 -14.52 -4.20 29.50
CA ALA A 64 -15.28 -2.95 29.63
C ALA A 64 -16.36 -2.80 28.56
N LEU A 65 -16.05 -3.15 27.30
CA LEU A 65 -17.02 -3.14 26.20
C LEU A 65 -18.15 -4.15 26.44
N LEU A 66 -17.83 -5.37 26.83
CA LEU A 66 -18.84 -6.40 27.10
C LEU A 66 -19.74 -6.01 28.26
N VAL A 67 -19.19 -5.55 29.37
CA VAL A 67 -19.96 -5.08 30.53
C VAL A 67 -20.82 -3.87 30.16
N GLY A 68 -20.31 -2.97 29.32
CA GLY A 68 -21.05 -1.82 28.83
C GLY A 68 -22.38 -2.18 28.16
N CYS A 69 -22.49 -3.37 27.54
CA CYS A 69 -23.73 -3.85 26.94
C CYS A 69 -24.87 -4.11 27.96
N TRP A 70 -24.53 -4.41 29.18
CA TRP A 70 -25.50 -4.70 30.24
C TRP A 70 -25.75 -3.52 31.20
N THR A 71 -25.08 -2.39 31.01
CA THR A 71 -25.27 -1.22 31.86
C THR A 71 -26.69 -0.65 31.74
N LYS A 72 -27.22 -0.07 32.83
CA LYS A 72 -28.51 0.64 32.85
C LYS A 72 -28.46 1.98 32.08
N LYS A 73 -27.27 2.55 31.88
CA LYS A 73 -27.09 3.83 31.16
C LYS A 73 -27.25 3.59 29.66
N LYS A 74 -28.38 3.98 29.08
CA LYS A 74 -28.75 3.72 27.67
C LYS A 74 -27.66 4.16 26.68
N ALA A 75 -27.05 5.34 26.88
CA ALA A 75 -26.02 5.87 26.01
C ALA A 75 -24.75 4.98 25.98
N VAL A 76 -24.29 4.51 27.15
CA VAL A 76 -23.13 3.63 27.26
C VAL A 76 -23.42 2.27 26.65
N ARG A 77 -24.63 1.73 26.91
CA ARG A 77 -25.08 0.47 26.29
C ARG A 77 -25.08 0.57 24.78
N PHE A 78 -25.72 1.61 24.26
CA PHE A 78 -25.76 1.85 22.80
C PHE A 78 -24.35 1.93 22.21
N LEU A 79 -23.48 2.71 22.82
CA LEU A 79 -22.10 2.87 22.36
C LEU A 79 -21.32 1.55 22.41
N SER A 80 -21.44 0.77 23.48
CA SER A 80 -20.75 -0.52 23.62
C SER A 80 -21.23 -1.53 22.60
N VAL A 81 -22.55 -1.63 22.38
CA VAL A 81 -23.13 -2.51 21.37
C VAL A 81 -22.67 -2.09 19.96
N THR A 82 -22.70 -0.80 19.66
CA THR A 82 -22.26 -0.29 18.35
C THR A 82 -20.78 -0.60 18.10
N LEU A 83 -19.90 -0.38 19.08
CA LEU A 83 -18.48 -0.68 18.94
C LEU A 83 -18.23 -2.19 18.75
N LEU A 84 -18.94 -3.06 19.49
CA LEU A 84 -18.83 -4.50 19.31
C LEU A 84 -19.37 -4.96 17.95
N LEU A 85 -20.48 -4.39 17.48
CA LEU A 85 -21.00 -4.68 16.14
C LEU A 85 -20.01 -4.28 15.04
N LEU A 86 -19.40 -3.11 15.18
CA LEU A 86 -18.37 -2.65 14.23
C LEU A 86 -17.16 -3.61 14.19
N LEU A 87 -16.78 -4.17 15.34
CA LEU A 87 -15.66 -5.10 15.44
C LEU A 87 -16.00 -6.53 14.96
N CYS A 88 -17.28 -6.93 14.99
CA CYS A 88 -17.72 -8.29 14.64
C CYS A 88 -18.36 -8.38 13.26
N LEU A 89 -18.74 -7.26 12.65
CA LEU A 89 -19.40 -7.23 11.34
C LEU A 89 -18.46 -6.61 10.28
N PRO A 90 -17.75 -7.41 9.49
CA PRO A 90 -16.84 -6.91 8.45
C PRO A 90 -17.52 -5.98 7.45
N MET A 91 -18.80 -6.18 7.15
CA MET A 91 -19.59 -5.29 6.31
C MET A 91 -19.59 -3.84 6.79
N LEU A 92 -19.67 -3.61 8.11
CA LEU A 92 -19.60 -2.24 8.67
C LEU A 92 -18.21 -1.65 8.53
N LEU A 93 -17.18 -2.46 8.67
CA LEU A 93 -15.80 -2.04 8.42
C LEU A 93 -15.59 -1.67 6.94
N TYR A 94 -16.11 -2.48 6.03
CA TYR A 94 -16.09 -2.21 4.59
C TYR A 94 -16.80 -0.90 4.24
N LEU A 95 -17.96 -0.66 4.84
CA LEU A 95 -18.70 0.62 4.71
C LEU A 95 -17.86 1.81 5.20
N LEU A 96 -17.27 1.71 6.39
CA LEU A 96 -16.45 2.78 6.98
C LEU A 96 -15.16 3.06 6.19
N ASN A 97 -14.65 2.07 5.48
CA ASN A 97 -13.52 2.23 4.56
C ASN A 97 -13.95 2.67 3.14
N GLY A 98 -15.18 3.17 2.98
CA GLY A 98 -15.70 3.67 1.70
C GLY A 98 -15.86 2.60 0.63
N PHE A 99 -16.26 1.38 1.01
CA PHE A 99 -16.46 0.23 0.12
C PHE A 99 -15.20 -0.20 -0.66
N GLN A 100 -14.02 -0.06 -0.06
CA GLN A 100 -12.78 -0.33 -0.79
C GLN A 100 -12.02 -1.56 -0.29
N TYR A 101 -11.98 -1.78 1.03
CA TYR A 101 -11.22 -2.88 1.63
C TYR A 101 -11.65 -3.18 3.07
N LEU A 102 -11.28 -4.36 3.54
CA LEU A 102 -11.49 -4.81 4.90
C LEU A 102 -10.20 -4.59 5.72
N ASP A 103 -9.97 -3.38 6.21
CA ASP A 103 -8.81 -3.06 7.04
C ASP A 103 -9.24 -2.28 8.29
N GLY A 104 -8.61 -2.58 9.41
CA GLY A 104 -8.93 -1.99 10.72
C GLY A 104 -8.68 -0.49 10.87
N LYS A 105 -8.12 0.19 9.88
CA LYS A 105 -7.84 1.65 9.94
C LYS A 105 -9.04 2.49 10.32
N ALA A 106 -10.23 2.09 9.93
CA ALA A 106 -11.48 2.78 10.28
C ALA A 106 -11.81 2.76 11.77
N TYR A 107 -11.15 1.91 12.58
CA TYR A 107 -11.34 1.90 14.02
C TYR A 107 -10.60 3.02 14.77
N ILE A 108 -9.53 3.58 14.19
CA ILE A 108 -8.70 4.60 14.83
C ILE A 108 -9.52 5.80 15.31
N PRO A 109 -10.44 6.41 14.52
CA PRO A 109 -11.29 7.50 14.96
C PRO A 109 -12.27 7.12 16.08
N LEU A 110 -12.52 5.83 16.29
CA LEU A 110 -13.46 5.32 17.28
C LEU A 110 -12.81 5.04 18.64
N LEU A 111 -11.47 5.06 18.73
CA LEU A 111 -10.74 4.84 19.98
C LEU A 111 -11.17 5.75 21.13
N PRO A 112 -11.40 7.07 20.94
CA PRO A 112 -11.90 7.93 22.03
C PRO A 112 -13.24 7.45 22.60
N LEU A 113 -14.11 6.88 21.76
CA LEU A 113 -15.40 6.33 22.21
C LEU A 113 -15.21 5.04 23.03
N ALA A 114 -14.26 4.19 22.64
CA ALA A 114 -13.89 3.01 23.42
C ALA A 114 -13.31 3.41 24.79
N ILE A 115 -12.46 4.43 24.84
CA ILE A 115 -11.90 4.98 26.08
C ILE A 115 -13.02 5.53 26.98
N LEU A 116 -14.04 6.17 26.43
CA LEU A 116 -15.20 6.64 27.19
C LEU A 116 -15.93 5.46 27.85
N VAL A 117 -16.19 4.38 27.14
CA VAL A 117 -16.78 3.14 27.71
C VAL A 117 -15.90 2.58 28.81
N TYR A 118 -14.60 2.60 28.62
CA TYR A 118 -13.62 2.17 29.62
C TYR A 118 -13.72 2.98 30.91
N GLY A 119 -13.85 4.29 30.82
CA GLY A 119 -14.07 5.17 31.99
C GLY A 119 -15.37 4.86 32.73
N PHE A 120 -16.46 4.61 32.00
CA PHE A 120 -17.73 4.19 32.62
C PHE A 120 -17.66 2.80 33.27
N PHE A 121 -16.88 1.90 32.71
CA PHE A 121 -16.64 0.60 33.33
C PHE A 121 -15.98 0.73 34.69
N PHE A 122 -14.92 1.52 34.82
CA PHE A 122 -14.27 1.77 36.12
C PHE A 122 -15.22 2.45 37.11
N GLN A 123 -16.06 3.39 36.68
CA GLN A 123 -17.10 3.97 37.51
C GLN A 123 -18.09 2.91 38.01
N SER A 124 -18.50 1.99 37.16
CA SER A 124 -19.43 0.91 37.51
C SER A 124 -18.82 -0.11 38.46
N LEU A 125 -17.54 -0.38 38.36
CA LEU A 125 -16.79 -1.16 39.34
C LEU A 125 -16.78 -0.46 40.70
N GLN A 126 -16.49 0.83 40.71
CA GLN A 126 -16.44 1.64 41.93
C GLN A 126 -17.79 1.64 42.69
N THR A 127 -18.90 1.70 41.94
CA THR A 127 -20.27 1.75 42.50
C THR A 127 -20.89 0.37 42.70
N LYS A 128 -20.15 -0.73 42.46
CA LYS A 128 -20.60 -2.12 42.63
C LYS A 128 -21.90 -2.45 41.89
N GLN A 129 -22.09 -1.88 40.72
CA GLN A 129 -23.33 -2.05 39.93
C GLN A 129 -23.43 -3.38 39.16
N ILE A 130 -22.32 -4.15 39.09
CA ILE A 130 -22.24 -5.38 38.30
C ILE A 130 -22.18 -6.58 39.27
N PRO A 131 -22.97 -7.65 39.05
CA PRO A 131 -22.92 -8.85 39.88
C PRO A 131 -21.55 -9.54 39.78
N TRP A 132 -21.03 -10.01 40.93
CA TRP A 132 -19.72 -10.66 41.01
C TRP A 132 -19.58 -11.86 40.08
N ASN A 133 -20.57 -12.73 40.01
CA ASN A 133 -20.57 -13.91 39.17
C ASN A 133 -20.46 -13.56 37.68
N THR A 134 -21.09 -12.47 37.24
CA THR A 134 -20.98 -11.97 35.87
C THR A 134 -19.57 -11.48 35.58
N ILE A 135 -18.97 -10.75 36.55
CA ILE A 135 -17.57 -10.29 36.41
C ILE A 135 -16.63 -11.48 36.23
N LEU A 136 -16.75 -12.48 37.11
CA LEU A 136 -15.86 -13.64 37.11
C LEU A 136 -16.02 -14.46 35.82
N ALA A 137 -17.28 -14.76 35.40
CA ALA A 137 -17.55 -15.54 34.21
C ALA A 137 -16.99 -14.88 32.95
N LEU A 138 -17.26 -13.59 32.76
CA LEU A 138 -16.73 -12.83 31.62
C LEU A 138 -15.21 -12.73 31.64
N PHE A 139 -14.62 -12.55 32.80
CA PHE A 139 -13.18 -12.46 32.92
C PHE A 139 -12.47 -13.77 32.55
N VAL A 140 -12.99 -14.92 33.01
CA VAL A 140 -12.48 -16.23 32.62
C VAL A 140 -12.61 -16.47 31.11
N LEU A 141 -13.75 -16.10 30.54
CA LEU A 141 -13.96 -16.20 29.08
C LEU A 141 -12.94 -15.37 28.29
N LEU A 142 -12.66 -14.16 28.74
CA LEU A 142 -11.71 -13.27 28.08
C LEU A 142 -10.26 -13.74 28.23
N LEU A 143 -9.90 -14.28 29.40
CA LEU A 143 -8.60 -14.93 29.59
C LEU A 143 -8.44 -16.07 28.62
N ALA A 144 -9.43 -16.96 28.51
CA ALA A 144 -9.40 -18.07 27.57
C ALA A 144 -9.25 -17.60 26.12
N SER A 145 -9.98 -16.54 25.72
CA SER A 145 -9.87 -15.96 24.37
C SER A 145 -8.50 -15.32 24.12
N GLY A 146 -7.93 -14.66 25.12
CA GLY A 146 -6.58 -14.08 25.04
C GLY A 146 -5.49 -15.16 24.90
N PHE A 147 -5.58 -16.24 25.67
CA PHE A 147 -4.68 -17.39 25.53
C PHE A 147 -4.83 -18.07 24.16
N PHE A 148 -6.04 -18.27 23.70
CA PHE A 148 -6.32 -18.84 22.38
C PHE A 148 -5.72 -17.96 21.26
N PHE A 149 -5.88 -16.64 21.35
CA PHE A 149 -5.28 -15.70 20.42
C PHE A 149 -3.74 -15.76 20.44
N ALA A 150 -3.14 -15.72 21.64
CA ALA A 150 -1.68 -15.78 21.79
C ALA A 150 -1.12 -17.07 21.16
N TRP A 151 -1.75 -18.20 21.43
CA TRP A 151 -1.28 -19.50 20.98
C TRP A 151 -1.39 -19.69 19.46
N ASN A 152 -2.49 -19.22 18.85
CA ASN A 152 -2.77 -19.49 17.44
C ASN A 152 -2.31 -18.38 16.49
N MET A 153 -2.23 -17.13 16.96
CA MET A 153 -2.02 -15.97 16.08
C MET A 153 -0.67 -15.28 16.28
N LEU A 154 -0.04 -15.47 17.43
CA LEU A 154 1.24 -14.83 17.74
C LEU A 154 2.37 -15.85 17.76
N HIS A 155 3.53 -15.46 17.24
CA HIS A 155 4.72 -16.30 17.19
C HIS A 155 5.91 -15.63 17.84
N GLY A 156 6.85 -16.44 18.32
CA GLY A 156 8.11 -15.97 18.90
C GLY A 156 7.95 -15.04 20.09
N ALA A 157 8.71 -13.96 20.10
CA ALA A 157 8.74 -12.99 21.21
C ALA A 157 7.38 -12.32 21.46
N LYS A 158 6.57 -12.07 20.41
CA LYS A 158 5.25 -11.48 20.53
C LYS A 158 4.30 -12.30 21.40
N CYS A 159 4.32 -13.61 21.24
CA CYS A 159 3.51 -14.52 22.06
C CYS A 159 3.85 -14.37 23.56
N TRP A 160 5.13 -14.42 23.91
CA TRP A 160 5.56 -14.31 25.30
C TRP A 160 5.30 -12.94 25.92
N ILE A 161 5.49 -11.86 25.14
CA ILE A 161 5.15 -10.49 25.57
C ILE A 161 3.66 -10.38 25.86
N PHE A 162 2.81 -10.90 24.96
CA PHE A 162 1.36 -10.85 25.13
C PHE A 162 0.90 -11.66 26.34
N LEU A 163 1.43 -12.87 26.53
CA LEU A 163 1.12 -13.71 27.70
C LEU A 163 1.56 -13.05 29.02
N GLY A 164 2.75 -12.44 29.03
CA GLY A 164 3.23 -11.68 30.18
C GLY A 164 2.33 -10.50 30.53
N LEU A 165 1.85 -9.77 29.53
CA LEU A 165 0.91 -8.68 29.70
C LEU A 165 -0.44 -9.17 30.23
N ILE A 166 -0.99 -10.27 29.70
CA ILE A 166 -2.20 -10.91 30.24
C ILE A 166 -2.05 -11.24 31.71
N LEU A 167 -0.92 -11.80 32.10
CA LEU A 167 -0.65 -12.16 33.50
C LEU A 167 -0.65 -10.92 34.42
N VAL A 168 0.12 -9.89 34.05
CA VAL A 168 0.20 -8.66 34.83
C VAL A 168 -1.15 -7.95 34.89
N GLU A 169 -1.86 -7.85 33.76
CA GLU A 169 -3.19 -7.26 33.71
C GLU A 169 -4.19 -8.03 34.58
N THR A 170 -4.12 -9.36 34.57
CA THR A 170 -4.93 -10.22 35.44
C THR A 170 -4.69 -9.90 36.91
N ILE A 171 -3.43 -9.80 37.34
CA ILE A 171 -3.06 -9.46 38.72
C ILE A 171 -3.62 -8.07 39.10
N LEU A 172 -3.40 -7.07 38.25
CA LEU A 172 -3.90 -5.71 38.49
C LEU A 172 -5.43 -5.67 38.54
N PHE A 173 -6.09 -6.43 37.66
CA PHE A 173 -7.55 -6.52 37.66
C PHE A 173 -8.10 -7.19 38.91
N LEU A 174 -7.48 -8.27 39.37
CA LEU A 174 -7.84 -8.91 40.66
C LEU A 174 -7.64 -7.96 41.84
N CYS A 175 -6.58 -7.16 41.81
CA CYS A 175 -6.40 -6.09 42.83
C CYS A 175 -7.51 -5.01 42.77
N LEU A 176 -7.99 -4.66 41.57
CA LEU A 176 -9.13 -3.75 41.42
C LEU A 176 -10.43 -4.37 41.92
N LEU A 177 -10.58 -5.69 41.87
CA LEU A 177 -11.77 -6.41 42.36
C LEU A 177 -11.73 -6.67 43.87
N GLN A 178 -10.59 -6.54 44.53
CA GLN A 178 -10.47 -6.76 46.00
C GLN A 178 -11.49 -5.98 46.83
N PRO A 179 -11.88 -4.71 46.48
CA PRO A 179 -12.89 -3.96 47.22
C PRO A 179 -14.30 -4.58 47.25
N TRP A 180 -14.58 -5.54 46.36
CA TRP A 180 -15.86 -6.25 46.37
C TRP A 180 -16.06 -7.09 47.62
N ARG A 181 -14.95 -7.51 48.24
CA ARG A 181 -14.96 -8.27 49.51
C ARG A 181 -15.01 -7.35 50.75
N THR A 182 -14.70 -6.06 50.59
CA THR A 182 -14.65 -5.09 51.70
C THR A 182 -15.65 -3.96 51.48
N PRO A 183 -16.25 -3.38 52.50
CA PRO A 183 -17.23 -2.29 52.35
C PRO A 183 -16.60 -0.96 51.91
N LYS A 184 -15.29 -0.77 52.07
CA LYS A 184 -14.58 0.48 51.74
C LYS A 184 -13.58 0.25 50.62
N MET A 185 -13.51 1.19 49.67
CA MET A 185 -12.48 1.23 48.64
C MET A 185 -11.10 1.43 49.27
N PRO A 186 -10.08 0.65 48.87
CA PRO A 186 -8.73 0.83 49.38
C PRO A 186 -8.17 2.20 48.92
N ASN A 187 -7.40 2.84 49.79
CA ASN A 187 -6.76 4.13 49.49
C ASN A 187 -5.88 4.09 48.20
N ASN A 188 -5.44 2.91 47.84
CA ASN A 188 -4.56 2.69 46.67
C ASN A 188 -5.30 2.49 45.33
N TRP A 189 -6.66 2.55 45.30
CA TRP A 189 -7.42 2.27 44.11
C TRP A 189 -7.04 3.17 42.90
N LYS A 190 -6.82 4.46 43.15
CA LYS A 190 -6.36 5.37 42.12
C LYS A 190 -4.98 4.97 41.53
N ARG A 191 -4.08 4.51 42.37
CA ARG A 191 -2.75 4.05 41.94
C ARG A 191 -2.87 2.80 41.06
N ILE A 192 -3.71 1.85 41.44
CA ILE A 192 -3.95 0.63 40.63
C ILE A 192 -4.58 1.01 39.29
N LEU A 193 -5.54 1.95 39.28
CA LEU A 193 -6.11 2.45 38.02
C LEU A 193 -5.05 3.07 37.12
N TRP A 194 -4.16 3.90 37.66
CA TRP A 194 -3.03 4.45 36.90
C TRP A 194 -2.10 3.36 36.34
N LEU A 195 -1.84 2.32 37.11
CA LEU A 195 -1.04 1.17 36.63
C LEU A 195 -1.72 0.46 35.49
N VAL A 196 -3.04 0.19 35.56
CA VAL A 196 -3.79 -0.44 34.47
C VAL A 196 -3.76 0.43 33.23
N CYS A 197 -3.95 1.74 33.33
CA CYS A 197 -3.85 2.65 32.19
C CYS A 197 -2.44 2.70 31.60
N SER A 198 -1.41 2.70 32.44
CA SER A 198 -0.01 2.69 31.98
C SER A 198 0.36 1.41 31.27
N MET A 199 -0.22 0.27 31.67
CA MET A 199 -0.04 -1.02 31.00
C MET A 199 -0.49 -0.97 29.53
N GLN A 200 -1.55 -0.20 29.21
CA GLN A 200 -2.00 -0.03 27.82
C GLN A 200 -0.91 0.58 26.93
N LEU A 201 -0.21 1.59 27.48
CA LEU A 201 0.90 2.25 26.77
C LEU A 201 2.08 1.28 26.57
N VAL A 202 2.44 0.55 27.64
CA VAL A 202 3.52 -0.44 27.59
C VAL A 202 3.18 -1.57 26.61
N TYR A 203 1.94 -2.05 26.65
CA TYR A 203 1.42 -3.06 25.74
C TYR A 203 1.57 -2.62 24.27
N SER A 204 1.03 -1.46 23.93
CA SER A 204 1.11 -0.92 22.56
C SER A 204 2.55 -0.72 22.12
N PHE A 205 3.40 -0.15 22.97
CA PHE A 205 4.80 0.09 22.68
C PHE A 205 5.57 -1.21 22.40
N LEU A 206 5.48 -2.20 23.31
CA LEU A 206 6.23 -3.44 23.17
C LEU A 206 5.83 -4.24 21.92
N LEU A 207 4.54 -4.29 21.61
CA LEU A 207 4.06 -4.99 20.42
C LEU A 207 4.49 -4.28 19.13
N ASN A 208 4.41 -2.96 19.10
CA ASN A 208 4.87 -2.20 17.92
C ASN A 208 6.39 -2.32 17.69
N VAL A 209 7.18 -2.35 18.77
CA VAL A 209 8.65 -2.55 18.66
C VAL A 209 8.96 -3.94 18.11
N THR A 210 8.20 -4.97 18.53
CA THR A 210 8.43 -6.35 18.06
C THR A 210 7.87 -6.64 16.67
N ASP A 211 7.07 -5.76 16.13
CA ASP A 211 6.43 -5.93 14.81
C ASP A 211 7.21 -5.28 13.65
N ASP A 212 8.43 -4.82 13.91
CA ASP A 212 9.26 -4.07 12.95
C ASP A 212 8.53 -2.87 12.30
N THR A 213 7.46 -2.38 12.94
CA THR A 213 6.70 -1.19 12.51
C THR A 213 7.50 0.09 12.75
N LEU A 214 8.48 0.05 13.64
CA LEU A 214 9.43 1.13 13.86
C LEU A 214 10.69 0.87 13.05
N LEU A 215 11.02 1.78 12.17
CA LEU A 215 12.25 1.73 11.39
C LEU A 215 13.46 1.81 12.33
N LYS A 216 14.37 0.84 12.21
CA LYS A 216 15.64 0.88 12.93
C LYS A 216 16.48 2.06 12.43
N LYS A 217 17.25 2.68 13.33
CA LYS A 217 18.15 3.78 12.96
C LYS A 217 19.11 3.38 11.84
N SER A 218 19.61 2.14 11.85
CA SER A 218 20.46 1.59 10.78
C SER A 218 19.76 1.56 9.42
N THR A 219 18.47 1.19 9.40
CA THR A 219 17.66 1.20 8.18
C THR A 219 17.44 2.63 7.68
N MET A 220 17.14 3.57 8.58
CA MET A 220 17.04 4.98 8.21
C MET A 220 18.35 5.56 7.65
N GLN A 221 19.50 5.16 8.20
CA GLN A 221 20.80 5.56 7.71
C GLN A 221 21.13 4.99 6.31
N GLN A 222 20.56 3.83 5.95
CA GLN A 222 20.69 3.29 4.59
C GLN A 222 19.96 4.13 3.53
N TYR A 223 18.91 4.84 3.92
CA TYR A 223 18.20 5.77 3.02
C TYR A 223 18.89 7.12 2.89
N GLN A 224 19.75 7.49 3.84
CA GLN A 224 20.58 8.69 3.80
C GLN A 224 21.96 8.29 3.28
N ASN A 225 22.13 8.25 1.98
CA ASN A 225 23.39 7.85 1.34
C ASN A 225 24.07 9.08 0.74
N ALA A 226 25.23 9.44 1.31
CA ALA A 226 25.99 10.61 0.88
C ALA A 226 26.46 10.53 -0.59
N ASP A 227 26.68 9.33 -1.12
CA ASP A 227 27.03 9.14 -2.53
C ASP A 227 25.84 9.47 -3.43
N ILE A 228 24.64 9.02 -3.04
CA ILE A 228 23.40 9.32 -3.77
C ILE A 228 23.09 10.82 -3.73
N ASP A 229 23.25 11.45 -2.56
CA ASP A 229 23.03 12.89 -2.40
C ASP A 229 24.02 13.69 -3.26
N THR A 230 25.27 13.26 -3.32
CA THR A 230 26.30 13.87 -4.18
C THR A 230 25.95 13.75 -5.65
N LEU A 231 25.47 12.57 -6.09
CA LEU A 231 25.06 12.35 -7.47
C LEU A 231 23.86 13.21 -7.87
N TRP A 232 22.84 13.31 -7.02
CA TRP A 232 21.70 14.17 -7.28
C TRP A 232 22.07 15.65 -7.34
N LYS A 233 22.98 16.07 -6.47
CA LYS A 233 23.51 17.43 -6.50
C LYS A 233 24.24 17.72 -7.81
N GLN A 234 25.09 16.81 -8.29
CA GLN A 234 25.75 16.95 -9.59
C GLN A 234 24.76 17.07 -10.74
N VAL A 235 23.71 16.23 -10.75
CA VAL A 235 22.67 16.30 -11.78
C VAL A 235 21.96 17.65 -11.74
N THR A 236 21.54 18.12 -10.57
CA THR A 236 20.76 19.37 -10.46
C THR A 236 21.61 20.62 -10.69
N GLU A 237 22.93 20.59 -10.46
CA GLU A 237 23.84 21.69 -10.75
C GLU A 237 24.23 21.79 -12.22
N GLN A 238 24.13 20.68 -12.96
CA GLN A 238 24.56 20.61 -14.37
C GLN A 238 23.40 20.68 -15.36
N ASP A 239 22.16 20.47 -14.88
CA ASP A 239 20.98 20.45 -15.73
C ASP A 239 19.84 21.19 -15.02
N ASP A 240 19.51 22.38 -15.51
CA ASP A 240 18.42 23.24 -15.03
C ASP A 240 17.12 23.07 -15.84
N SER A 241 17.09 22.15 -16.81
CA SER A 241 15.91 21.81 -17.59
C SER A 241 14.85 21.07 -16.75
N TRP A 242 13.64 20.94 -17.28
CA TRP A 242 12.57 20.21 -16.64
C TRP A 242 12.61 18.73 -17.05
N TYR A 243 12.88 17.84 -16.07
CA TYR A 243 12.99 16.41 -16.28
C TYR A 243 12.52 15.62 -15.06
N ARG A 244 12.29 14.34 -15.27
CA ARG A 244 12.08 13.38 -14.19
C ARG A 244 13.33 12.54 -13.96
N VAL A 245 13.42 12.03 -12.74
CA VAL A 245 14.47 11.10 -12.33
C VAL A 245 13.82 9.84 -11.78
N TYR A 246 14.51 8.73 -11.98
CA TYR A 246 14.10 7.42 -11.49
C TYR A 246 15.20 6.81 -10.61
N ASN A 247 14.84 6.40 -9.39
CA ASN A 247 15.76 5.68 -8.51
C ASN A 247 15.48 4.18 -8.56
N ALA A 248 16.33 3.45 -9.28
CA ALA A 248 16.21 2.01 -9.46
C ALA A 248 16.85 1.19 -8.32
N THR A 249 17.61 1.82 -7.41
CA THR A 249 18.28 1.10 -6.32
C THR A 249 17.33 0.66 -5.24
N GLN A 250 16.33 1.50 -4.93
CA GLN A 250 15.35 1.27 -3.87
C GLN A 250 14.02 1.95 -4.23
N PRO A 251 13.31 1.52 -5.26
CA PRO A 251 12.15 2.25 -5.78
C PRO A 251 11.02 2.42 -4.75
N TYR A 252 10.73 1.39 -3.96
CA TYR A 252 9.69 1.48 -2.93
C TYR A 252 10.06 2.37 -1.74
N ALA A 253 11.32 2.32 -1.34
CA ALA A 253 11.80 3.08 -0.19
C ALA A 253 11.93 4.58 -0.50
N THR A 254 12.17 4.91 -1.78
CA THR A 254 12.34 6.29 -2.25
C THR A 254 11.08 6.87 -2.87
N ALA A 255 9.99 6.09 -2.95
CA ALA A 255 8.71 6.58 -3.43
C ALA A 255 8.25 7.80 -2.58
N ASN A 256 7.83 8.86 -3.25
CA ASN A 256 7.46 10.14 -2.64
C ASN A 256 8.59 10.86 -1.89
N GLN A 257 9.83 10.43 -2.01
CA GLN A 257 10.95 11.13 -1.43
C GLN A 257 11.18 12.43 -2.20
N THR A 258 11.11 13.57 -1.50
CA THR A 258 11.46 14.85 -2.10
C THR A 258 12.97 14.93 -2.28
N GLN A 259 13.41 15.11 -3.52
CA GLN A 259 14.81 15.42 -3.83
C GLN A 259 15.04 16.92 -3.64
N GLN A 260 16.24 17.29 -3.24
CA GLN A 260 16.64 18.70 -3.26
C GLN A 260 16.90 19.09 -4.72
N GLY A 261 16.14 20.04 -5.22
CA GLY A 261 16.36 20.57 -6.56
C GLY A 261 15.11 20.69 -7.43
N THR A 262 15.31 20.90 -8.71
CA THR A 262 14.27 21.15 -9.73
C THR A 262 13.78 19.87 -10.41
N CYS A 263 14.28 18.70 -10.03
CA CYS A 263 13.90 17.44 -10.64
C CYS A 263 12.66 16.84 -10.00
N PHE A 264 11.86 16.18 -10.83
CA PHE A 264 10.65 15.48 -10.42
C PHE A 264 10.92 13.96 -10.34
N LEU A 265 10.32 13.28 -9.35
CA LEU A 265 10.38 11.81 -9.27
C LEU A 265 9.31 11.18 -10.12
N SER A 266 9.65 10.11 -10.83
CA SER A 266 8.67 9.24 -11.49
C SER A 266 8.09 8.19 -10.56
N THR A 267 8.80 7.85 -9.48
CA THR A 267 8.36 6.85 -8.51
C THR A 267 7.43 7.48 -7.48
N VAL A 268 6.15 7.18 -7.59
CA VAL A 268 5.10 7.75 -6.73
C VAL A 268 4.29 6.63 -6.09
N TYR A 269 4.14 6.72 -4.77
CA TYR A 269 3.16 5.94 -4.03
C TYR A 269 1.95 6.81 -3.69
N ALA A 270 0.77 6.42 -4.15
CA ALA A 270 -0.47 7.09 -3.82
C ALA A 270 -1.58 6.08 -3.50
N SER A 271 -2.32 6.33 -2.41
CA SER A 271 -3.49 5.52 -2.06
C SER A 271 -4.69 5.82 -2.95
N VAL A 272 -4.68 6.95 -3.64
CA VAL A 272 -5.69 7.40 -4.59
C VAL A 272 -4.98 7.63 -5.92
N GLN A 273 -5.52 7.06 -6.97
CA GLN A 273 -4.97 7.16 -8.32
C GLN A 273 -5.91 7.94 -9.22
N ASN A 274 -5.34 8.66 -10.16
CA ASN A 274 -6.09 9.13 -11.29
C ASN A 274 -6.43 7.94 -12.20
N LYS A 275 -7.72 7.66 -12.40
CA LYS A 275 -8.18 6.52 -13.22
C LYS A 275 -7.64 6.56 -14.64
N THR A 276 -7.58 7.73 -15.26
CA THR A 276 -7.03 7.92 -16.60
C THR A 276 -5.55 7.57 -16.64
N TYR A 277 -4.79 8.02 -15.62
CA TYR A 277 -3.39 7.70 -15.53
C TYR A 277 -3.15 6.20 -15.25
N SER A 278 -3.94 5.57 -14.38
CA SER A 278 -3.85 4.13 -14.14
C SER A 278 -4.15 3.31 -15.38
N ASN A 279 -5.17 3.72 -16.16
CA ASN A 279 -5.47 3.07 -17.42
C ASN A 279 -4.32 3.20 -18.43
N PHE A 280 -3.77 4.40 -18.56
CA PHE A 280 -2.59 4.62 -19.38
C PHE A 280 -1.40 3.76 -18.93
N TYR A 281 -1.10 3.74 -17.65
CA TYR A 281 0.05 3.04 -17.08
C TYR A 281 -0.06 1.51 -17.24
N TYR A 282 -1.21 0.93 -16.90
CA TYR A 282 -1.38 -0.53 -16.88
C TYR A 282 -1.88 -1.11 -18.20
N HIS A 283 -2.76 -0.42 -18.92
CA HIS A 283 -3.43 -0.98 -20.10
C HIS A 283 -2.88 -0.46 -21.43
N GLN A 284 -2.27 0.71 -21.46
CA GLN A 284 -1.67 1.23 -22.70
C GLN A 284 -0.15 1.08 -22.75
N LEU A 285 0.52 1.13 -21.60
CA LEU A 285 1.96 0.87 -21.51
C LEU A 285 2.28 -0.53 -21.01
N PHE A 286 1.29 -1.34 -20.70
CA PHE A 286 1.41 -2.75 -20.29
C PHE A 286 2.41 -2.98 -19.17
N ASN A 287 2.49 -2.06 -18.23
CA ASN A 287 3.29 -2.24 -17.03
C ASN A 287 2.67 -3.30 -16.12
N GLU A 288 3.51 -4.07 -15.44
CA GLU A 288 3.05 -5.04 -14.45
C GLU A 288 2.15 -4.36 -13.43
N THR A 289 1.03 -5.01 -13.12
CA THR A 289 0.12 -4.52 -12.09
C THR A 289 0.79 -4.61 -10.74
N SER A 290 0.91 -3.50 -10.06
CA SER A 290 1.41 -3.52 -8.70
C SER A 290 0.43 -4.25 -7.79
N ILE A 291 0.97 -4.87 -6.77
CA ILE A 291 0.27 -5.70 -5.79
C ILE A 291 -0.84 -4.94 -5.04
N ARG A 292 -0.87 -3.62 -5.11
CA ARG A 292 -1.86 -2.76 -4.45
C ARG A 292 -2.05 -1.46 -5.23
N ASN A 293 -2.71 -0.52 -4.63
CA ASN A 293 -3.09 0.81 -5.08
C ASN A 293 -1.93 1.73 -5.56
N ASN A 294 -0.83 1.17 -6.00
CA ASN A 294 0.41 1.89 -6.27
C ASN A 294 0.56 2.08 -7.77
N ALA A 295 -0.02 3.11 -8.29
CA ALA A 295 0.35 3.50 -9.63
C ALA A 295 1.80 3.96 -9.64
N ALA A 296 2.53 3.56 -10.65
CA ALA A 296 3.84 4.08 -11.00
C ALA A 296 4.96 3.89 -9.94
N VAL A 297 4.84 2.89 -9.05
CA VAL A 297 5.90 2.64 -8.08
C VAL A 297 7.08 1.90 -8.71
N ASP A 298 6.83 1.07 -9.70
CA ASP A 298 7.88 0.27 -10.31
C ASP A 298 7.67 0.11 -11.82
N ALA A 299 8.34 0.95 -12.58
CA ALA A 299 8.41 0.85 -14.03
C ALA A 299 9.81 0.44 -14.50
N VAL A 300 10.56 -0.30 -13.68
CA VAL A 300 12.00 -0.58 -13.82
C VAL A 300 12.38 -1.13 -15.18
N LYS A 301 11.51 -1.91 -15.81
CA LYS A 301 11.83 -2.64 -17.04
C LYS A 301 11.25 -2.01 -18.29
N ASN A 302 10.36 -1.05 -18.17
CA ASN A 302 9.68 -0.45 -19.33
C ASN A 302 10.39 0.82 -19.79
N LEU A 303 11.28 0.67 -20.77
CA LEU A 303 11.99 1.81 -21.37
C LEU A 303 11.03 2.80 -22.05
N ALA A 304 9.95 2.33 -22.68
CA ALA A 304 8.98 3.20 -23.33
C ALA A 304 8.31 4.15 -22.33
N TYR A 305 7.96 3.64 -21.14
CA TYR A 305 7.48 4.47 -20.04
C TYR A 305 8.48 5.56 -19.65
N HIS A 306 9.74 5.19 -19.46
CA HIS A 306 10.78 6.15 -19.06
C HIS A 306 11.05 7.21 -20.14
N ILE A 307 10.98 6.80 -21.43
CA ILE A 307 11.11 7.74 -22.56
C ILE A 307 9.95 8.74 -22.54
N TRP A 308 8.72 8.22 -22.52
CA TRP A 308 7.51 9.02 -22.61
C TRP A 308 7.28 9.92 -21.39
N MET A 309 7.62 9.43 -20.20
CA MET A 309 7.50 10.21 -18.95
C MET A 309 8.62 11.25 -18.77
N GLY A 310 9.64 11.24 -19.63
CA GLY A 310 10.75 12.17 -19.51
C GLY A 310 11.68 11.84 -18.34
N ASP A 311 11.86 10.54 -18.03
CA ASP A 311 12.84 10.06 -17.06
C ASP A 311 14.24 10.17 -17.65
N LYS A 312 14.80 11.37 -17.58
CA LYS A 312 16.10 11.71 -18.17
C LYS A 312 17.27 11.05 -17.44
N TYR A 313 17.16 10.94 -16.11
CA TYR A 313 18.21 10.35 -15.30
C TYR A 313 17.69 9.16 -14.49
N ARG A 314 18.50 8.10 -14.49
CA ARG A 314 18.28 6.90 -13.70
C ARG A 314 19.44 6.68 -12.75
N LEU A 315 19.17 6.62 -11.45
CA LEU A 315 20.13 6.18 -10.46
C LEU A 315 20.10 4.66 -10.34
N ASP A 316 21.24 4.03 -10.49
CA ASP A 316 21.39 2.57 -10.36
C ASP A 316 22.79 2.24 -9.82
N PHE A 317 23.08 0.94 -9.65
CA PHE A 317 24.42 0.49 -9.29
C PHE A 317 25.39 0.66 -10.48
N LYS A 318 26.65 0.94 -10.17
CA LYS A 318 27.73 1.10 -11.14
C LYS A 318 27.98 -0.18 -11.92
N GLY A 319 28.37 -0.04 -13.19
CA GLY A 319 28.78 -1.16 -14.05
C GLY A 319 27.62 -1.88 -14.74
N LYS A 320 26.40 -1.36 -14.67
CA LYS A 320 25.29 -1.90 -15.47
C LYS A 320 25.36 -1.44 -16.91
N THR A 321 25.05 -2.35 -17.83
CA THR A 321 24.80 -2.04 -19.22
C THR A 321 23.29 -1.96 -19.42
N LEU A 322 22.79 -0.77 -19.69
CA LEU A 322 21.37 -0.49 -19.81
C LEU A 322 21.10 0.02 -21.22
N PHE A 323 20.20 -0.62 -21.95
CA PHE A 323 19.82 -0.17 -23.29
C PHE A 323 19.21 1.25 -23.22
N GLY A 324 19.71 2.14 -24.08
CA GLY A 324 19.23 3.53 -24.16
C GLY A 324 19.77 4.46 -23.09
N TYR A 325 20.65 3.98 -22.21
CA TYR A 325 21.25 4.79 -21.13
C TYR A 325 22.77 4.82 -21.22
N GLU A 326 23.36 5.96 -20.96
CA GLU A 326 24.80 6.15 -20.84
C GLU A 326 25.18 6.55 -19.41
N PRO A 327 26.27 5.99 -18.85
CA PRO A 327 26.76 6.40 -17.54
C PRO A 327 27.25 7.85 -17.59
N LYS A 328 26.80 8.69 -16.66
CA LYS A 328 27.13 10.12 -16.62
C LYS A 328 27.92 10.52 -15.40
N TYR A 329 27.44 10.17 -14.20
CA TYR A 329 28.09 10.51 -12.92
C TYR A 329 28.21 9.27 -12.05
N THR A 330 29.33 9.15 -11.33
CA THR A 330 29.57 8.00 -10.44
C THR A 330 30.04 8.49 -9.07
N SER A 331 29.53 7.86 -8.00
CA SER A 331 30.00 8.04 -6.63
C SER A 331 29.83 6.74 -5.87
N GLY A 332 30.92 6.26 -5.24
CA GLY A 332 30.91 4.96 -4.58
C GLY A 332 30.47 3.82 -5.49
N ASP A 333 29.46 3.08 -5.05
CA ASP A 333 28.87 1.94 -5.78
C ASP A 333 27.73 2.36 -6.72
N TYR A 334 27.44 3.64 -6.84
CA TYR A 334 26.29 4.16 -7.57
C TYR A 334 26.71 4.90 -8.84
N CYS A 335 25.80 4.91 -9.81
CA CYS A 335 25.96 5.63 -11.06
C CYS A 335 24.62 6.25 -11.47
N VAL A 336 24.67 7.49 -11.92
CA VAL A 336 23.57 8.11 -12.64
C VAL A 336 23.77 7.86 -14.13
N TYR A 337 22.80 7.25 -14.75
CA TYR A 337 22.74 6.97 -16.17
C TYR A 337 21.79 7.98 -16.85
N GLU A 338 22.20 8.55 -17.97
CA GLU A 338 21.39 9.46 -18.76
C GLU A 338 20.63 8.67 -19.86
N ASN A 339 19.32 8.84 -19.92
CA ASN A 339 18.47 8.27 -20.95
C ASN A 339 18.59 9.09 -22.22
N GLN A 340 19.16 8.50 -23.27
CA GLN A 340 19.43 9.16 -24.55
C GLN A 340 18.16 9.46 -25.36
N TYR A 341 17.05 8.85 -25.00
CA TYR A 341 15.77 8.95 -25.72
C TYR A 341 14.69 9.67 -24.91
N ALA A 342 14.98 10.15 -23.71
CA ALA A 342 13.97 10.79 -22.86
C ALA A 342 13.34 11.99 -23.55
N LEU A 343 12.00 11.98 -23.64
CA LEU A 343 11.24 13.12 -24.12
C LEU A 343 11.23 14.23 -23.04
N PRO A 344 11.19 15.50 -23.44
CA PRO A 344 10.97 16.57 -22.49
C PRO A 344 9.57 16.45 -21.86
N ILE A 345 9.37 17.00 -20.65
CA ILE A 345 8.07 16.96 -19.93
C ILE A 345 6.93 17.57 -20.77
N GLY A 346 7.25 18.53 -21.62
CA GLY A 346 6.30 19.09 -22.57
C GLY A 346 6.95 19.23 -23.94
N TYR A 347 6.27 18.79 -24.98
CA TYR A 347 6.71 18.90 -26.36
C TYR A 347 5.53 19.17 -27.30
N ALA A 348 5.83 19.72 -28.46
CA ALA A 348 4.87 19.90 -29.53
C ALA A 348 5.18 18.92 -30.67
N THR A 349 4.15 18.35 -31.26
CA THR A 349 4.26 17.43 -32.41
C THR A 349 3.13 17.68 -33.40
N ASP A 350 3.43 17.47 -34.68
CA ASP A 350 2.46 17.45 -35.79
C ASP A 350 1.98 16.02 -36.09
N ARG A 351 2.38 15.05 -35.28
CA ARG A 351 2.02 13.64 -35.45
C ARG A 351 0.94 13.26 -34.45
N TRP A 352 -0.08 12.61 -34.95
CA TRP A 352 -1.18 12.14 -34.15
C TRP A 352 -1.81 10.89 -34.75
N ILE A 353 -2.51 10.13 -33.91
CA ILE A 353 -3.33 8.99 -34.27
C ILE A 353 -4.69 9.11 -33.60
N SER A 354 -5.76 8.68 -34.26
CA SER A 354 -7.09 8.68 -33.65
C SER A 354 -7.17 7.60 -32.55
N MET A 355 -8.01 7.84 -31.54
CA MET A 355 -8.25 6.86 -30.47
C MET A 355 -8.78 5.52 -31.03
N ASP A 356 -9.63 5.57 -32.05
CA ASP A 356 -10.22 4.37 -32.66
C ASP A 356 -9.17 3.55 -33.38
N THR A 357 -8.27 4.18 -34.12
CA THR A 357 -7.15 3.48 -34.79
C THR A 357 -6.20 2.90 -33.74
N PHE A 358 -5.85 3.68 -32.72
CA PHE A 358 -4.99 3.26 -31.62
C PHE A 358 -5.52 2.00 -30.92
N GLN A 359 -6.83 1.93 -30.66
CA GLN A 359 -7.46 0.76 -30.01
C GLN A 359 -7.51 -0.49 -30.89
N GLN A 360 -7.38 -0.34 -32.22
CA GLN A 360 -7.30 -1.48 -33.15
C GLN A 360 -5.89 -2.06 -33.27
N HIS A 361 -4.87 -1.32 -32.86
CA HIS A 361 -3.50 -1.76 -32.86
C HIS A 361 -3.24 -2.75 -31.73
N ASN A 362 -2.31 -3.68 -31.95
CA ASN A 362 -1.85 -4.58 -30.90
C ASN A 362 -0.98 -3.83 -29.87
N GLU A 363 -0.67 -4.47 -28.74
CA GLU A 363 0.05 -3.87 -27.61
C GLU A 363 1.39 -3.22 -28.02
N ALA A 364 2.18 -3.88 -28.84
CA ALA A 364 3.46 -3.37 -29.31
C ALA A 364 3.29 -2.15 -30.22
N GLU A 365 2.31 -2.19 -31.11
CA GLU A 365 1.95 -1.05 -31.98
C GLU A 365 1.45 0.14 -31.18
N GLN A 366 0.62 -0.08 -30.14
CA GLN A 366 0.14 0.99 -29.25
C GLN A 366 1.29 1.68 -28.52
N VAL A 367 2.27 0.94 -28.00
CA VAL A 367 3.46 1.52 -27.38
C VAL A 367 4.26 2.37 -28.37
N LEU A 368 4.39 1.90 -29.61
CA LEU A 368 5.11 2.62 -30.64
C LEU A 368 4.35 3.87 -31.12
N ASP A 369 3.03 3.81 -31.21
CA ASP A 369 2.19 4.97 -31.50
C ASP A 369 2.39 6.08 -30.46
N LEU A 370 2.39 5.72 -29.17
CA LEU A 370 2.65 6.66 -28.07
C LEU A 370 4.05 7.30 -28.14
N LEU A 371 5.05 6.57 -28.63
CA LEU A 371 6.40 7.09 -28.83
C LEU A 371 6.52 7.92 -30.12
N SER A 372 5.63 7.73 -31.09
CA SER A 372 5.69 8.36 -32.40
C SER A 372 4.83 9.62 -32.54
N GLY A 373 3.82 9.78 -31.71
CA GLY A 373 2.88 10.87 -31.79
C GLY A 373 1.96 10.96 -30.57
N ILE A 374 0.86 11.69 -30.71
CA ILE A 374 -0.18 11.83 -29.67
C ILE A 374 -1.45 11.12 -30.10
N VAL A 375 -2.15 10.53 -29.14
CA VAL A 375 -3.47 9.92 -29.36
C VAL A 375 -4.55 10.95 -29.07
N LEU A 376 -5.40 11.25 -30.06
CA LEU A 376 -6.46 12.21 -29.95
C LEU A 376 -7.84 11.57 -30.13
N PRO A 377 -8.88 12.04 -29.40
CA PRO A 377 -10.25 11.69 -29.70
C PRO A 377 -10.61 12.18 -31.11
N GLU A 378 -11.45 11.46 -31.88
CA GLU A 378 -11.84 11.82 -33.25
C GLU A 378 -12.43 13.23 -33.36
N GLN A 379 -13.06 13.76 -32.35
CA GLN A 379 -13.67 15.08 -32.33
C GLN A 379 -12.70 16.27 -32.49
N VAL A 380 -11.39 16.03 -32.40
CA VAL A 380 -10.34 17.05 -32.53
C VAL A 380 -9.72 17.06 -33.93
N ALA A 381 -10.15 16.19 -34.82
CA ALA A 381 -9.49 15.86 -36.08
C ALA A 381 -9.76 16.86 -37.25
N ASP A 382 -10.35 18.01 -37.01
CA ASP A 382 -10.62 19.04 -38.08
C ASP A 382 -9.37 19.83 -38.51
N THR A 383 -8.19 19.52 -37.98
CA THR A 383 -6.94 20.14 -38.39
C THR A 383 -6.06 19.14 -39.13
N GLU A 384 -5.38 19.56 -40.18
CA GLU A 384 -4.45 18.80 -41.02
C GLU A 384 -3.26 18.23 -40.21
N MET A 385 -3.51 17.31 -39.28
CA MET A 385 -2.47 16.64 -38.55
C MET A 385 -1.96 15.42 -39.35
N LYS A 386 -0.64 15.22 -39.38
CA LYS A 386 -0.03 14.11 -40.10
C LYS A 386 -0.10 12.86 -39.22
N GLN A 387 -0.65 11.80 -39.76
CA GLN A 387 -0.58 10.49 -39.11
C GLN A 387 0.89 10.04 -38.94
N PRO A 388 1.20 9.28 -37.89
CA PRO A 388 2.53 8.71 -37.72
C PRO A 388 2.88 7.86 -38.94
N LYS A 389 4.13 7.92 -39.38
CA LYS A 389 4.60 7.03 -40.44
C LYS A 389 4.41 5.60 -39.91
N SER A 390 3.88 4.72 -40.80
CA SER A 390 3.76 3.31 -40.48
C SER A 390 5.12 2.77 -40.02
N LEU A 391 5.11 2.03 -38.94
CA LEU A 391 6.29 1.33 -38.46
C LEU A 391 6.82 0.43 -39.57
N GLN A 392 8.14 0.37 -39.74
CA GLN A 392 8.73 -0.66 -40.55
C GLN A 392 8.55 -1.98 -39.80
N THR A 393 7.61 -2.78 -40.24
CA THR A 393 7.47 -4.15 -39.76
C THR A 393 8.75 -4.91 -40.09
N ILE A 394 9.28 -5.61 -39.12
CA ILE A 394 10.33 -6.62 -39.33
C ILE A 394 9.73 -7.69 -40.24
N SER A 395 10.47 -8.16 -41.25
CA SER A 395 9.98 -9.21 -42.12
C SER A 395 9.70 -10.49 -41.33
N GLU A 396 8.71 -11.27 -41.75
CA GLU A 396 8.39 -12.57 -41.13
C GLU A 396 9.63 -13.47 -41.00
N GLN A 397 10.54 -13.43 -41.99
CA GLN A 397 11.79 -14.18 -41.96
C GLN A 397 12.74 -13.73 -40.87
N GLU A 398 12.81 -12.43 -40.59
CA GLU A 398 13.61 -11.88 -39.49
C GLU A 398 13.01 -12.23 -38.14
N ILE A 399 11.67 -12.18 -38.00
CA ILE A 399 10.94 -12.61 -36.79
C ILE A 399 11.23 -14.10 -36.54
N GLU A 400 11.07 -14.93 -37.54
CA GLU A 400 11.33 -16.38 -37.43
C GLU A 400 12.77 -16.67 -37.01
N SER A 401 13.74 -15.94 -37.52
CA SER A 401 15.16 -16.06 -37.15
C SER A 401 15.38 -15.71 -35.67
N VAL A 402 14.69 -14.68 -35.13
CA VAL A 402 14.77 -14.32 -33.71
C VAL A 402 14.12 -15.40 -32.84
N LEU A 403 12.94 -15.90 -33.24
CA LEU A 403 12.23 -16.96 -32.52
C LEU A 403 13.05 -18.24 -32.46
N GLN A 404 13.67 -18.65 -33.55
CA GLN A 404 14.56 -19.81 -33.60
C GLN A 404 15.78 -19.63 -32.67
N THR A 405 16.33 -18.42 -32.58
CA THR A 405 17.42 -18.13 -31.64
C THR A 405 16.97 -18.27 -30.20
N ILE A 406 15.76 -17.81 -29.87
CA ILE A 406 15.17 -17.98 -28.55
C ILE A 406 14.94 -19.47 -28.23
N GLU A 407 14.41 -20.23 -29.17
CA GLU A 407 14.19 -21.68 -29.01
C GLU A 407 15.48 -22.46 -28.74
N GLN A 408 16.60 -22.03 -29.31
CA GLN A 408 17.89 -22.66 -29.08
C GLN A 408 18.51 -22.36 -27.73
N GLU A 409 18.24 -21.16 -27.19
CA GLU A 409 18.89 -20.69 -25.97
C GLU A 409 18.06 -20.92 -24.70
N PHE A 410 16.76 -21.07 -24.84
CA PHE A 410 15.85 -21.24 -23.70
C PHE A 410 15.05 -22.55 -23.78
N PRO A 411 14.66 -23.14 -22.63
CA PRO A 411 13.75 -24.28 -22.61
C PRO A 411 12.34 -23.81 -22.96
N VAL A 412 12.02 -23.75 -24.22
CA VAL A 412 10.72 -23.28 -24.73
C VAL A 412 9.93 -24.39 -25.39
N THR A 413 8.64 -24.32 -25.33
CA THR A 413 7.71 -25.12 -26.13
C THR A 413 6.97 -24.18 -27.05
N ARG A 414 7.11 -24.40 -28.36
CA ARG A 414 6.41 -23.60 -29.38
C ARG A 414 5.01 -24.16 -29.63
N ASN A 415 4.04 -23.26 -29.64
CA ASN A 415 2.67 -23.57 -30.02
C ASN A 415 2.18 -22.51 -31.01
N GLY A 416 2.35 -22.80 -32.32
CA GLY A 416 2.12 -21.82 -33.38
C GLY A 416 3.09 -20.64 -33.28
N ASP A 417 2.54 -19.43 -33.15
CA ASP A 417 3.33 -18.18 -33.05
C ASP A 417 3.68 -17.82 -31.59
N THR A 418 3.29 -18.67 -30.63
CA THR A 418 3.54 -18.45 -29.22
C THR A 418 4.67 -19.35 -28.72
N LEU A 419 5.61 -18.76 -27.98
CA LEU A 419 6.66 -19.49 -27.28
C LEU A 419 6.33 -19.54 -25.78
N LEU A 420 6.19 -20.73 -25.22
CA LEU A 420 6.03 -20.94 -23.80
C LEU A 420 7.38 -21.23 -23.16
N ILE A 421 7.88 -20.33 -22.32
CA ILE A 421 9.12 -20.51 -21.57
C ILE A 421 8.73 -21.00 -20.17
N SER A 422 9.17 -22.21 -19.79
CA SER A 422 8.95 -22.77 -18.47
C SER A 422 10.29 -23.09 -17.83
N THR A 423 10.61 -22.40 -16.71
CA THR A 423 11.84 -22.64 -15.95
C THR A 423 11.53 -22.81 -14.47
N GLU A 424 12.15 -23.78 -13.81
CA GLU A 424 12.04 -23.96 -12.35
C GLU A 424 12.92 -22.97 -11.57
N GLN A 425 13.90 -22.35 -12.23
CA GLN A 425 14.80 -21.38 -11.63
C GLN A 425 14.98 -20.16 -12.54
N PRO A 426 15.24 -18.96 -12.00
CA PRO A 426 15.56 -17.79 -12.81
C PRO A 426 16.73 -18.05 -13.74
N MET A 427 16.54 -17.80 -15.02
CA MET A 427 17.55 -18.00 -16.06
C MET A 427 17.78 -16.69 -16.80
N THR A 428 19.05 -16.36 -17.04
CA THR A 428 19.44 -15.22 -17.88
C THR A 428 20.30 -15.74 -19.01
N LYS A 429 19.92 -15.45 -20.24
CA LYS A 429 20.68 -15.78 -21.45
C LYS A 429 20.87 -14.54 -22.32
N THR A 430 21.99 -14.49 -23.02
CA THR A 430 22.25 -13.43 -23.98
C THR A 430 21.94 -13.97 -25.38
N ILE A 431 21.04 -13.30 -26.09
CA ILE A 431 20.65 -13.65 -27.43
C ILE A 431 21.32 -12.68 -28.43
N SER A 432 21.97 -13.21 -29.46
CA SER A 432 22.49 -12.39 -30.52
C SER A 432 21.41 -12.16 -31.57
N LEU A 433 20.95 -10.93 -31.70
CA LEU A 433 19.96 -10.56 -32.69
C LEU A 433 20.62 -10.41 -34.08
N PRO A 434 19.86 -10.65 -35.18
CA PRO A 434 20.31 -10.37 -36.52
C PRO A 434 20.80 -8.93 -36.71
N LYS A 435 21.78 -8.72 -37.61
CA LYS A 435 22.33 -7.38 -37.91
C LYS A 435 21.26 -6.39 -38.39
N SER A 436 20.20 -6.87 -39.02
CA SER A 436 19.02 -6.08 -39.41
C SER A 436 18.28 -5.43 -38.22
N CYS A 437 18.44 -5.98 -37.01
CA CYS A 437 17.86 -5.42 -35.78
C CYS A 437 18.76 -4.38 -35.10
N THR A 438 19.98 -4.12 -35.64
CA THR A 438 20.89 -3.13 -35.08
C THR A 438 20.27 -1.73 -35.10
N GLY A 439 20.20 -1.07 -33.94
CA GLY A 439 19.59 0.26 -33.79
C GLY A 439 18.05 0.25 -33.78
N LYS A 440 17.41 -0.92 -33.68
CA LYS A 440 15.95 -1.06 -33.55
C LYS A 440 15.58 -1.50 -32.15
N LEU A 441 14.42 -1.10 -31.68
CA LEU A 441 13.83 -1.57 -30.42
C LEU A 441 13.07 -2.87 -30.69
N LEU A 442 13.43 -3.94 -30.00
CA LEU A 442 12.68 -5.19 -30.00
C LEU A 442 11.76 -5.18 -28.77
N LEU A 443 10.45 -5.22 -29.00
CA LEU A 443 9.44 -5.38 -27.97
C LEU A 443 9.05 -6.86 -27.91
N LEU A 444 9.28 -7.49 -26.76
CA LEU A 444 8.82 -8.84 -26.46
C LEU A 444 7.68 -8.72 -25.46
N SER A 445 6.50 -9.21 -25.81
CA SER A 445 5.42 -9.44 -24.87
C SER A 445 5.57 -10.85 -24.30
N MET A 446 5.63 -10.96 -22.98
CA MET A 446 5.64 -12.24 -22.27
C MET A 446 4.42 -12.26 -21.36
N GLU A 447 3.53 -13.25 -21.57
CA GLU A 447 2.40 -13.55 -20.71
C GLU A 447 2.78 -14.48 -19.54
#